data_2f20679cab0ef935b79600e6a3d10683
#
_entry.id   2f20679cab0ef935b79600e6a3d10683
#
_cell.length_a   1.000
_cell.length_b   1.000
_cell.length_c   1.000
_cell.angle_alpha   90.00
_cell.angle_beta   90.00
_cell.angle_gamma   90.00
#
_symmetry.space_group_name_H-M   'P 1'
#
loop_
_entity.id
_entity.type
_entity.pdbx_description
1 polymer ?
#
loop_
_entity_poly.entity_id
_entity_poly.type
_entity_poly.pdbx_seq_one_letter_code
_entity_poly.pdbx_strand_id
1 'polypeptide(L)'
;IECFLNKKGRCIIGWDEILDGDIAPNATVMSWRGSEGGIKAAQMGHKSIMVPHMYCYFDYYQSKDTDKEPLAIGGYIPMEKVYSLEPTTGLTQEQAKFIWGVQANLWTEYITTTDHIEYMVLPRMAALAEVQWTQPDRKDYKNFTCRVLKLMKLYERDGLNYAEHICEEKSELQ
;
A
#
# COMPACT_ATOMS: atom_id res chain seq x y z
N ILE A 1 -2.43 -14.50 -23.97
CA ILE A 1 -3.19 -13.27 -23.69
C ILE A 1 -2.39 -12.06 -24.14
N GLU A 2 -1.13 -11.91 -23.74
CA GLU A 2 -0.29 -10.75 -24.03
C GLU A 2 -0.15 -10.43 -25.52
N CYS A 3 0.19 -11.42 -26.37
CA CYS A 3 0.26 -11.23 -27.83
C CYS A 3 -1.05 -10.70 -28.42
N PHE A 4 -2.20 -11.10 -27.87
CA PHE A 4 -3.51 -10.57 -28.27
C PHE A 4 -3.68 -9.11 -27.89
N LEU A 5 -3.30 -8.74 -26.66
CA LEU A 5 -3.36 -7.36 -26.17
C LEU A 5 -2.43 -6.44 -26.96
N ASN A 6 -1.20 -6.87 -27.22
CA ASN A 6 -0.22 -6.12 -27.99
C ASN A 6 -0.71 -5.84 -29.45
N LYS A 7 -1.35 -6.83 -30.09
CA LYS A 7 -2.01 -6.64 -31.40
C LYS A 7 -3.14 -5.60 -31.37
N LYS A 8 -3.71 -5.31 -30.19
CA LYS A 8 -4.72 -4.28 -29.95
C LYS A 8 -4.14 -2.96 -29.45
N GLY A 9 -2.81 -2.80 -29.46
CA GLY A 9 -2.12 -1.61 -28.96
C GLY A 9 -2.21 -1.43 -27.44
N ARG A 10 -2.36 -2.52 -26.70
CA ARG A 10 -2.43 -2.53 -25.23
C ARG A 10 -1.24 -3.28 -24.65
N CYS A 11 -0.74 -2.81 -23.48
CA CYS A 11 0.23 -3.52 -22.68
C CYS A 11 -0.46 -4.25 -21.55
N ILE A 12 0.16 -5.31 -21.05
CA ILE A 12 -0.34 -6.05 -19.90
C ILE A 12 0.25 -5.48 -18.61
N ILE A 13 -0.57 -5.43 -17.56
CA ILE A 13 -0.13 -5.35 -16.17
C ILE A 13 -0.55 -6.68 -15.53
N GLY A 14 0.39 -7.41 -14.96
CA GLY A 14 0.12 -8.69 -14.30
C GLY A 14 0.74 -8.75 -12.91
N TRP A 15 0.15 -9.58 -12.07
CA TRP A 15 0.72 -9.91 -10.77
C TRP A 15 2.10 -10.57 -10.95
N ASP A 16 2.92 -10.59 -9.92
CA ASP A 16 4.33 -11.01 -10.02
C ASP A 16 4.53 -12.50 -10.37
N GLU A 17 3.45 -13.30 -10.44
CA GLU A 17 3.47 -14.64 -11.03
C GLU A 17 3.87 -14.65 -12.50
N ILE A 18 3.67 -13.56 -13.24
CA ILE A 18 4.15 -13.47 -14.63
C ILE A 18 5.67 -13.56 -14.75
N LEU A 19 6.40 -13.39 -13.65
CA LEU A 19 7.86 -13.58 -13.57
C LEU A 19 8.30 -15.03 -13.50
N ASP A 20 7.36 -15.97 -13.34
CA ASP A 20 7.64 -17.42 -13.29
C ASP A 20 7.88 -18.01 -14.69
N GLY A 21 7.66 -17.22 -15.74
CA GLY A 21 7.90 -17.56 -17.15
C GLY A 21 8.62 -16.45 -17.92
N ASP A 22 8.63 -16.58 -19.24
CA ASP A 22 9.13 -15.53 -20.12
C ASP A 22 8.15 -14.35 -20.12
N ILE A 23 8.64 -13.20 -19.68
CA ILE A 23 7.88 -11.96 -19.63
C ILE A 23 8.19 -11.09 -20.86
N ALA A 24 7.15 -10.57 -21.52
CA ALA A 24 7.38 -9.72 -22.68
C ALA A 24 7.89 -8.33 -22.29
N PRO A 25 8.68 -7.70 -23.18
CA PRO A 25 9.45 -6.48 -22.86
C PRO A 25 8.62 -5.30 -22.37
N ASN A 26 7.34 -5.23 -22.74
CA ASN A 26 6.43 -4.13 -22.40
C ASN A 26 5.45 -4.46 -21.27
N ALA A 27 5.58 -5.62 -20.62
CA ALA A 27 4.76 -5.99 -19.47
C ALA A 27 5.17 -5.19 -18.23
N THR A 28 4.19 -4.81 -17.44
CA THR A 28 4.38 -4.19 -16.11
C THR A 28 4.03 -5.22 -15.03
N VAL A 29 4.82 -5.27 -13.98
CA VAL A 29 4.67 -6.24 -12.88
C VAL A 29 4.04 -5.57 -11.68
N MET A 30 3.01 -6.17 -11.09
CA MET A 30 2.47 -5.82 -9.77
C MET A 30 3.01 -6.81 -8.74
N SER A 31 3.88 -6.33 -7.84
CA SER A 31 4.57 -7.16 -6.85
C SER A 31 3.77 -7.21 -5.55
N TRP A 32 3.03 -8.31 -5.31
CA TRP A 32 2.17 -8.48 -4.14
C TRP A 32 2.70 -9.47 -3.09
N ARG A 33 3.39 -10.54 -3.51
CA ARG A 33 3.95 -11.57 -2.61
C ARG A 33 5.03 -11.01 -1.68
N GLY A 34 5.62 -9.87 -2.06
CA GLY A 34 6.65 -9.13 -1.35
C GLY A 34 7.18 -8.03 -2.26
N SER A 35 8.32 -7.44 -1.91
CA SER A 35 9.01 -6.46 -2.76
C SER A 35 9.93 -7.11 -3.79
N GLU A 36 10.30 -8.36 -3.60
CA GLU A 36 11.31 -9.09 -4.37
C GLU A 36 10.92 -9.20 -5.85
N GLY A 37 9.65 -9.47 -6.15
CA GLY A 37 9.14 -9.52 -7.52
C GLY A 37 9.32 -8.19 -8.25
N GLY A 38 8.97 -7.09 -7.60
CA GLY A 38 9.13 -5.74 -8.15
C GLY A 38 10.59 -5.34 -8.33
N ILE A 39 11.46 -5.69 -7.37
CA ILE A 39 12.90 -5.48 -7.45
C ILE A 39 13.47 -6.25 -8.65
N LYS A 40 13.14 -7.54 -8.77
CA LYS A 40 13.56 -8.39 -9.90
C LYS A 40 13.09 -7.81 -11.24
N ALA A 41 11.83 -7.40 -11.33
CA ALA A 41 11.29 -6.77 -12.53
C ALA A 41 12.06 -5.48 -12.91
N ALA A 42 12.31 -4.59 -11.93
CA ALA A 42 13.08 -3.36 -12.15
C ALA A 42 14.53 -3.63 -12.60
N GLN A 43 15.19 -4.64 -12.04
CA GLN A 43 16.52 -5.08 -12.44
C GLN A 43 16.56 -5.64 -13.87
N MET A 44 15.45 -6.22 -14.33
CA MET A 44 15.26 -6.70 -15.70
C MET A 44 14.83 -5.59 -16.67
N GLY A 45 14.61 -4.36 -16.20
CA GLY A 45 14.15 -3.22 -17.01
C GLY A 45 12.64 -3.17 -17.24
N HIS A 46 11.86 -3.93 -16.49
CA HIS A 46 10.39 -3.88 -16.52
C HIS A 46 9.84 -2.88 -15.51
N LYS A 47 8.80 -2.18 -15.90
CA LYS A 47 8.04 -1.33 -14.98
C LYS A 47 7.40 -2.18 -13.89
N SER A 48 7.38 -1.65 -12.66
CA SER A 48 6.80 -2.34 -11.52
C SER A 48 5.95 -1.40 -10.68
N ILE A 49 4.85 -1.94 -10.14
CA ILE A 49 4.01 -1.32 -9.11
C ILE A 49 4.18 -2.17 -7.85
N MET A 50 4.61 -1.52 -6.77
CA MET A 50 4.81 -2.19 -5.49
C MET A 50 3.48 -2.30 -4.73
N VAL A 51 3.10 -3.54 -4.42
CA VAL A 51 1.84 -3.87 -3.71
C VAL A 51 2.11 -4.91 -2.61
N PRO A 52 3.25 -4.87 -1.89
CA PRO A 52 3.62 -5.94 -0.98
C PRO A 52 2.55 -6.11 0.10
N HIS A 53 1.97 -7.33 0.18
CA HIS A 53 0.79 -7.59 1.01
C HIS A 53 1.01 -7.25 2.48
N MET A 54 2.24 -7.38 2.98
CA MET A 54 2.60 -7.03 4.36
C MET A 54 2.53 -5.54 4.70
N TYR A 55 2.32 -4.66 3.68
CA TYR A 55 2.26 -3.21 3.82
C TYR A 55 1.01 -2.60 3.17
N CYS A 56 0.49 -3.24 2.12
CA CYS A 56 -0.43 -2.61 1.18
C CYS A 56 -1.81 -3.30 1.10
N TYR A 57 -2.08 -4.35 1.89
CA TYR A 57 -3.38 -5.01 1.92
C TYR A 57 -4.24 -4.40 3.03
N PHE A 58 -5.07 -3.45 2.65
CA PHE A 58 -5.89 -2.68 3.58
C PHE A 58 -7.17 -3.40 4.02
N ASP A 59 -7.39 -4.60 3.54
CA ASP A 59 -8.36 -5.57 4.05
C ASP A 59 -7.88 -6.32 5.31
N TYR A 60 -6.62 -6.10 5.76
CA TYR A 60 -6.10 -6.61 7.02
C TYR A 60 -6.44 -5.68 8.19
N TYR A 61 -6.51 -6.24 9.41
CA TYR A 61 -6.76 -5.50 10.63
C TYR A 61 -5.77 -4.34 10.85
N GLN A 62 -6.26 -3.24 11.41
CA GLN A 62 -5.43 -2.09 11.78
C GLN A 62 -4.94 -2.17 13.23
N SER A 63 -5.68 -2.88 14.10
CA SER A 63 -5.35 -3.11 15.51
C SER A 63 -5.11 -4.59 15.80
N LYS A 64 -4.38 -4.86 16.88
CA LYS A 64 -4.25 -6.21 17.44
C LYS A 64 -5.47 -6.63 18.26
N ASP A 65 -6.24 -5.67 18.76
CA ASP A 65 -7.48 -5.90 19.47
C ASP A 65 -8.62 -6.12 18.47
N THR A 66 -8.64 -7.32 17.90
CA THR A 66 -9.58 -7.68 16.83
C THR A 66 -11.04 -7.70 17.28
N ASP A 67 -11.30 -7.74 18.59
CA ASP A 67 -12.66 -7.71 19.13
C ASP A 67 -13.31 -6.33 18.95
N LYS A 68 -12.50 -5.28 18.76
CA LYS A 68 -12.94 -3.91 18.50
C LYS A 68 -12.87 -3.51 17.03
N GLU A 69 -12.33 -4.38 16.18
CA GLU A 69 -12.19 -4.12 14.75
C GLU A 69 -13.41 -4.65 13.98
N PRO A 70 -13.79 -4.02 12.86
CA PRO A 70 -14.70 -4.65 11.90
C PRO A 70 -14.14 -5.97 11.41
N LEU A 71 -15.02 -6.92 11.06
CA LEU A 71 -14.60 -8.23 10.53
C LEU A 71 -13.69 -8.05 9.31
N ALA A 72 -12.52 -8.70 9.35
CA ALA A 72 -11.55 -8.70 8.25
C ALA A 72 -11.08 -10.13 7.95
N ILE A 73 -10.38 -10.30 6.82
CA ILE A 73 -9.83 -11.60 6.42
C ILE A 73 -8.75 -12.13 7.40
N GLY A 74 -8.16 -11.25 8.20
CA GLY A 74 -7.04 -11.54 9.10
C GLY A 74 -5.86 -10.61 8.83
N GLY A 75 -4.67 -11.02 9.25
CA GLY A 75 -3.45 -10.20 9.14
C GLY A 75 -3.47 -8.98 10.05
N TYR A 76 -2.37 -8.22 10.05
CA TYR A 76 -2.25 -7.00 10.85
C TYR A 76 -1.31 -6.01 10.17
N ILE A 77 -1.84 -4.85 9.77
CA ILE A 77 -1.10 -3.77 9.14
C ILE A 77 -1.49 -2.45 9.78
N PRO A 78 -0.80 -2.01 10.84
CA PRO A 78 -1.00 -0.69 11.41
C PRO A 78 -0.46 0.41 10.50
N MET A 79 -0.88 1.64 10.73
CA MET A 79 -0.45 2.81 9.95
C MET A 79 1.08 2.97 9.92
N GLU A 80 1.78 2.70 11.03
CA GLU A 80 3.24 2.73 11.11
C GLU A 80 3.88 1.74 10.15
N LYS A 81 3.32 0.55 10.01
CA LYS A 81 3.80 -0.47 9.08
C LYS A 81 3.70 0.01 7.64
N VAL A 82 2.57 0.60 7.25
CA VAL A 82 2.40 1.21 5.91
C VAL A 82 3.45 2.30 5.69
N TYR A 83 3.63 3.20 6.66
CA TYR A 83 4.60 4.30 6.58
C TYR A 83 6.05 3.81 6.44
N SER A 84 6.39 2.66 7.00
CA SER A 84 7.74 2.10 6.95
C SER A 84 8.13 1.50 5.59
N LEU A 85 7.20 1.41 4.64
CA LEU A 85 7.48 0.89 3.30
C LEU A 85 8.50 1.76 2.57
N GLU A 86 9.55 1.12 2.02
CA GLU A 86 10.55 1.72 1.15
C GLU A 86 10.54 1.01 -0.21
N PRO A 87 9.80 1.51 -1.20
CA PRO A 87 9.51 0.77 -2.43
C PRO A 87 10.73 0.58 -3.35
N THR A 88 11.82 1.31 -3.12
CA THR A 88 13.03 1.28 -3.95
C THR A 88 14.24 0.67 -3.24
N THR A 89 14.05 0.07 -2.07
CA THR A 89 15.15 -0.55 -1.30
C THR A 89 15.90 -1.58 -2.14
N GLY A 90 17.24 -1.50 -2.12
CA GLY A 90 18.12 -2.44 -2.84
C GLY A 90 18.25 -2.19 -4.34
N LEU A 91 17.67 -1.11 -4.87
CA LEU A 91 17.79 -0.70 -6.26
C LEU A 91 18.81 0.44 -6.42
N THR A 92 19.52 0.44 -7.55
CA THR A 92 20.27 1.63 -7.98
C THR A 92 19.32 2.73 -8.43
N GLN A 93 19.81 3.98 -8.55
CA GLN A 93 18.99 5.09 -9.04
C GLN A 93 18.39 4.83 -10.45
N GLU A 94 19.13 4.15 -11.31
CA GLU A 94 18.65 3.81 -12.66
C GLU A 94 17.55 2.75 -12.60
N GLN A 95 17.71 1.73 -11.76
CA GLN A 95 16.72 0.69 -11.57
C GLN A 95 15.46 1.21 -10.88
N ALA A 96 15.60 2.14 -9.92
CA ALA A 96 14.48 2.75 -9.22
C ALA A 96 13.51 3.52 -10.14
N LYS A 97 13.98 3.97 -11.30
CA LYS A 97 13.12 4.61 -12.33
C LYS A 97 12.05 3.68 -12.90
N PHE A 98 12.24 2.38 -12.78
CA PHE A 98 11.26 1.38 -13.19
C PHE A 98 10.16 1.14 -12.16
N ILE A 99 10.33 1.62 -10.92
CA ILE A 99 9.26 1.60 -9.94
C ILE A 99 8.29 2.75 -10.22
N TRP A 100 7.10 2.42 -10.71
CA TRP A 100 6.09 3.42 -11.08
C TRP A 100 5.34 3.98 -9.88
N GLY A 101 5.33 3.27 -8.79
CA GLY A 101 4.68 3.69 -7.56
C GLY A 101 4.28 2.52 -6.68
N VAL A 102 3.40 2.84 -5.72
CA VAL A 102 2.85 1.90 -4.76
C VAL A 102 1.33 1.89 -4.89
N GLN A 103 0.71 0.74 -4.68
CA GLN A 103 -0.74 0.60 -4.64
C GLN A 103 -1.13 -0.13 -3.36
N ALA A 104 -2.22 0.29 -2.72
CA ALA A 104 -2.91 -0.53 -1.73
C ALA A 104 -4.04 -1.31 -2.38
N ASN A 105 -4.29 -2.50 -1.87
CA ASN A 105 -5.46 -3.31 -2.20
C ASN A 105 -6.44 -3.30 -1.04
N LEU A 106 -7.72 -3.30 -1.37
CA LEU A 106 -8.81 -3.48 -0.44
C LEU A 106 -9.73 -4.56 -1.01
N TRP A 107 -9.47 -5.82 -0.64
CA TRP A 107 -10.29 -6.94 -1.03
C TRP A 107 -11.57 -6.96 -0.19
N THR A 108 -12.70 -7.18 -0.81
CA THR A 108 -14.00 -6.88 -0.19
C THR A 108 -14.80 -8.11 0.24
N GLU A 109 -14.15 -9.25 0.43
CA GLU A 109 -14.80 -10.50 0.85
C GLU A 109 -15.59 -10.33 2.15
N TYR A 110 -15.12 -9.47 3.06
CA TYR A 110 -15.73 -9.21 4.36
C TYR A 110 -16.29 -7.78 4.48
N ILE A 111 -16.11 -6.94 3.47
CA ILE A 111 -16.50 -5.52 3.50
C ILE A 111 -17.84 -5.35 2.80
N THR A 112 -18.86 -4.95 3.54
CA THR A 112 -20.26 -4.91 3.07
C THR A 112 -20.85 -3.50 2.99
N THR A 113 -20.18 -2.49 3.57
CA THR A 113 -20.68 -1.11 3.63
C THR A 113 -19.60 -0.11 3.28
N THR A 114 -19.99 1.10 2.91
CA THR A 114 -19.06 2.23 2.69
C THR A 114 -18.34 2.63 3.97
N ASP A 115 -19.04 2.65 5.11
CA ASP A 115 -18.44 2.95 6.42
C ASP A 115 -17.32 1.96 6.76
N HIS A 116 -17.50 0.68 6.40
CA HIS A 116 -16.46 -0.33 6.57
C HIS A 116 -15.26 -0.08 5.64
N ILE A 117 -15.48 0.34 4.37
CA ILE A 117 -14.42 0.76 3.46
C ILE A 117 -13.62 1.91 4.07
N GLU A 118 -14.31 2.95 4.53
CA GLU A 118 -13.70 4.15 5.12
C GLU A 118 -12.84 3.77 6.33
N TYR A 119 -13.39 2.97 7.25
CA TYR A 119 -12.64 2.46 8.39
C TYR A 119 -11.35 1.74 7.97
N MET A 120 -11.44 0.82 7.01
CA MET A 120 -10.30 0.00 6.59
C MET A 120 -9.21 0.80 5.89
N VAL A 121 -9.55 1.88 5.17
CA VAL A 121 -8.55 2.69 4.46
C VAL A 121 -8.03 3.87 5.25
N LEU A 122 -8.83 4.44 6.17
CA LEU A 122 -8.47 5.64 6.93
C LEU A 122 -7.97 5.29 8.33
N PRO A 123 -6.86 5.89 8.78
CA PRO A 123 -5.99 6.85 8.09
C PRO A 123 -4.82 6.21 7.33
N ARG A 124 -4.73 4.89 7.17
CA ARG A 124 -3.59 4.18 6.50
C ARG A 124 -3.28 4.72 5.11
N MET A 125 -4.30 5.16 4.36
CA MET A 125 -4.10 5.75 3.04
C MET A 125 -3.27 7.03 3.09
N ALA A 126 -3.35 7.81 4.17
CA ALA A 126 -2.48 8.98 4.36
C ALA A 126 -1.01 8.57 4.51
N ALA A 127 -0.73 7.45 5.21
CA ALA A 127 0.63 6.91 5.32
C ALA A 127 1.16 6.46 3.95
N LEU A 128 0.34 5.78 3.15
CA LEU A 128 0.74 5.37 1.81
C LEU A 128 0.98 6.57 0.88
N ALA A 129 0.16 7.62 0.98
CA ALA A 129 0.39 8.86 0.25
C ALA A 129 1.73 9.51 0.64
N GLU A 130 2.05 9.57 1.93
CA GLU A 130 3.34 10.10 2.41
C GLU A 130 4.52 9.30 1.84
N VAL A 131 4.44 7.96 1.84
CA VAL A 131 5.47 7.09 1.25
C VAL A 131 5.73 7.42 -0.22
N GLN A 132 4.70 7.79 -0.97
CA GLN A 132 4.81 8.06 -2.41
C GLN A 132 5.30 9.49 -2.71
N TRP A 133 5.01 10.46 -1.85
CA TRP A 133 5.27 11.87 -2.11
C TRP A 133 6.49 12.43 -1.36
N THR A 134 7.01 11.69 -0.37
CA THR A 134 8.12 12.15 0.47
C THR A 134 9.37 11.35 0.16
N GLN A 135 10.48 12.04 -0.03
CA GLN A 135 11.78 11.39 -0.20
C GLN A 135 12.13 10.58 1.07
N PRO A 136 12.74 9.41 0.95
CA PRO A 136 13.04 8.53 2.08
C PRO A 136 13.80 9.21 3.23
N ASP A 137 14.77 10.05 2.90
CA ASP A 137 15.59 10.80 3.86
C ASP A 137 14.85 11.94 4.58
N ARG A 138 13.64 12.28 4.13
CA ARG A 138 12.75 13.28 4.72
C ARG A 138 11.58 12.71 5.49
N LYS A 139 11.45 11.40 5.52
CA LYS A 139 10.37 10.73 6.25
C LYS A 139 10.60 10.89 7.76
N ASP A 140 9.56 11.37 8.45
CA ASP A 140 9.52 11.55 9.91
C ASP A 140 8.14 11.10 10.42
N TYR A 141 8.09 9.89 10.96
CA TYR A 141 6.84 9.28 11.42
C TYR A 141 6.18 10.09 12.55
N LYS A 142 6.99 10.66 13.47
CA LYS A 142 6.46 11.48 14.57
C LYS A 142 5.77 12.75 14.05
N ASN A 143 6.42 13.45 13.11
CA ASN A 143 5.83 14.61 12.46
C ASN A 143 4.59 14.22 11.65
N PHE A 144 4.68 13.12 10.89
CA PHE A 144 3.55 12.59 10.12
C PHE A 144 2.36 12.31 11.02
N THR A 145 2.52 11.62 12.15
CA THR A 145 1.43 11.33 13.09
C THR A 145 0.77 12.61 13.61
N CYS A 146 1.54 13.67 13.89
CA CYS A 146 0.96 14.96 14.29
C CYS A 146 0.10 15.60 13.19
N ARG A 147 0.44 15.38 11.92
CA ARG A 147 -0.37 15.84 10.77
C ARG A 147 -1.62 14.98 10.56
N VAL A 148 -1.51 13.67 10.76
CA VAL A 148 -2.65 12.74 10.69
C VAL A 148 -3.72 13.10 11.73
N LEU A 149 -3.34 13.45 12.96
CA LEU A 149 -4.30 13.91 13.97
C LEU A 149 -5.09 15.16 13.54
N LYS A 150 -4.48 16.04 12.75
CA LYS A 150 -5.21 17.18 12.15
C LYS A 150 -6.12 16.73 11.00
N LEU A 151 -5.68 15.75 10.22
CA LEU A 151 -6.46 15.18 9.13
C LEU A 151 -7.71 14.46 9.66
N MET A 152 -7.58 13.73 10.77
CA MET A 152 -8.72 13.04 11.41
C MET A 152 -9.85 14.01 11.82
N LYS A 153 -9.52 15.25 12.23
CA LYS A 153 -10.52 16.30 12.46
C LYS A 153 -11.31 16.70 11.20
N LEU A 154 -10.69 16.54 10.03
CA LEU A 154 -11.40 16.74 8.76
C LEU A 154 -12.31 15.55 8.47
N TYR A 155 -11.89 14.32 8.79
CA TYR A 155 -12.73 13.13 8.67
C TYR A 155 -13.99 13.27 9.55
N GLU A 156 -13.82 13.69 10.82
CA GLU A 156 -14.95 13.99 11.73
C GLU A 156 -15.92 15.02 11.14
N ARG A 157 -15.38 16.15 10.66
CA ARG A 157 -16.19 17.23 10.06
C ARG A 157 -16.99 16.74 8.85
N ASP A 158 -16.38 15.87 8.03
CA ASP A 158 -16.97 15.40 6.79
C ASP A 158 -17.81 14.12 7.00
N GLY A 159 -17.90 13.63 8.26
CA GLY A 159 -18.71 12.47 8.64
C GLY A 159 -18.17 11.13 8.14
N LEU A 160 -16.84 11.05 7.88
CA LEU A 160 -16.19 9.81 7.45
C LEU A 160 -15.92 8.90 8.65
N ASN A 161 -16.10 7.60 8.44
CA ASN A 161 -15.67 6.60 9.41
C ASN A 161 -14.17 6.32 9.27
N TYR A 162 -13.44 6.16 10.38
CA TYR A 162 -11.99 5.91 10.37
C TYR A 162 -11.54 5.18 11.64
N ALA A 163 -10.37 4.56 11.63
CA ALA A 163 -9.81 3.88 12.78
C ALA A 163 -9.25 4.89 13.79
N GLU A 164 -9.93 5.05 14.93
CA GLU A 164 -9.61 6.05 15.96
C GLU A 164 -8.49 5.65 16.90
N HIS A 165 -8.20 4.34 17.07
CA HIS A 165 -7.25 3.81 18.06
C HIS A 165 -5.82 4.38 17.91
N ILE A 166 -5.47 4.92 16.76
CA ILE A 166 -4.19 5.62 16.52
C ILE A 166 -4.03 6.84 17.44
N CYS A 167 -5.13 7.41 17.95
CA CYS A 167 -5.11 8.49 18.94
C CYS A 167 -4.81 7.98 20.35
N GLU A 168 -5.16 6.74 20.68
CA GLU A 168 -5.07 6.16 22.01
C GLU A 168 -3.62 5.73 22.33
N GLU A 169 -2.87 5.23 21.35
CA GLU A 169 -1.46 4.83 21.52
C GLU A 169 -0.55 5.97 21.99
N LYS A 170 -0.97 7.23 21.86
CA LYS A 170 -0.20 8.40 22.34
C LYS A 170 -0.47 8.78 23.80
N SER A 171 -1.58 8.39 24.37
CA SER A 171 -1.88 8.70 25.77
C SER A 171 -1.04 7.88 26.75
N GLU A 172 -0.46 6.75 26.29
CA GLU A 172 0.42 5.89 27.08
C GLU A 172 1.91 6.26 26.98
N LEU A 173 2.28 7.20 26.09
CA LEU A 173 3.67 7.65 25.86
C LEU A 173 3.96 9.07 26.42
N GLN A 174 3.04 9.67 27.16
CA GLN A 174 3.21 10.92 27.93
C GLN A 174 3.27 10.62 29.44
#